data_ed6f56091217147a9b12c1dd6eeac0d8
#
_entry.id   ed6f56091217147a9b12c1dd6eeac0d8
#
_cell.length_a   1.000
_cell.length_b   1.000
_cell.length_c   1.000
_cell.angle_alpha   90.00
_cell.angle_beta   90.00
_cell.angle_gamma   90.00
#
_symmetry.space_group_name_H-M   'P 1'
#
loop_
_entity.id
_entity.type
_entity.pdbx_description
1 polymer ?
#
loop_
_entity_poly.entity_id
_entity_poly.type
_entity_poly.pdbx_seq_one_letter_code
_entity_poly.pdbx_strand_id
1 'polypeptide(L)'
;MPLSANFAPRENVPNVSAITYVRKLVFMPLSESPRASTHVRSGIPEATVTRLPMYHRALVAMAARGTALVSSEELATASGVSSAKLRKDLSFLGSYGTRGVGYDANFLLYQIARALGLTQEWSVVIVGVGNLGHALAGYPGFVSRGFNVVGLFDTDPNRIGETVVVGGADVTVADIKTLPAVMQKTGASIGVIATPESAAQSVSDLLVRHGVTSILNFAPVLLDVPQGVDVRRVDLATELQILAFHEQRKAEVALGSSNVG
;
A
#
# COMPACT_ATOMS: atom_id res chain seq x y z
N MET A 1 -43.59 19.18 17.17
CA MET A 1 -43.34 17.72 17.14
C MET A 1 -42.13 17.47 16.23
N PRO A 2 -40.98 17.11 16.74
CA PRO A 2 -39.85 16.74 15.91
C PRO A 2 -39.82 15.22 15.63
N LEU A 3 -39.64 14.89 14.36
CA LEU A 3 -39.45 13.50 13.89
C LEU A 3 -38.12 12.96 14.32
N SER A 4 -38.12 11.99 15.21
CA SER A 4 -36.94 11.22 15.61
C SER A 4 -36.60 10.22 14.51
N ALA A 5 -35.49 10.44 13.82
CA ALA A 5 -34.89 9.45 12.95
C ALA A 5 -34.18 8.37 13.81
N ASN A 6 -34.76 7.19 13.89
CA ASN A 6 -34.14 6.00 14.45
C ASN A 6 -32.96 5.56 13.57
N PHE A 7 -31.74 5.80 14.03
CA PHE A 7 -30.53 5.18 13.47
C PHE A 7 -30.40 3.77 14.06
N ALA A 8 -30.62 2.76 13.26
CA ALA A 8 -30.31 1.38 13.62
C ALA A 8 -28.79 1.23 13.78
N PRO A 9 -28.31 0.45 14.77
CA PRO A 9 -26.89 0.22 14.97
C PRO A 9 -26.32 -0.55 13.77
N ARG A 10 -25.23 0.00 13.18
CA ARG A 10 -24.44 -0.72 12.17
C ARG A 10 -23.87 -1.98 12.81
N GLU A 11 -24.21 -3.13 12.28
CA GLU A 11 -23.60 -4.40 12.64
C GLU A 11 -22.08 -4.29 12.50
N ASN A 12 -21.40 -4.71 13.55
CA ASN A 12 -19.96 -4.69 13.71
C ASN A 12 -19.38 -5.80 12.82
N VAL A 13 -19.05 -5.49 11.56
CA VAL A 13 -18.34 -6.41 10.68
C VAL A 13 -16.93 -6.55 11.26
N PRO A 14 -16.49 -7.76 11.67
CA PRO A 14 -15.18 -7.94 12.25
C PRO A 14 -14.14 -7.52 11.21
N ASN A 15 -13.24 -6.61 11.62
CA ASN A 15 -12.10 -6.15 10.82
C ASN A 15 -11.08 -7.29 10.67
N VAL A 16 -11.40 -8.27 9.83
CA VAL A 16 -10.50 -9.37 9.49
C VAL A 16 -9.42 -8.77 8.59
N SER A 17 -8.18 -8.72 9.06
CA SER A 17 -7.02 -8.28 8.29
C SER A 17 -7.04 -8.94 6.91
N ALA A 18 -6.71 -8.17 5.86
CA ALA A 18 -6.63 -8.70 4.49
C ALA A 18 -5.73 -9.94 4.42
N ILE A 19 -4.68 -10.00 5.24
CA ILE A 19 -3.81 -11.18 5.40
C ILE A 19 -4.56 -12.34 6.02
N THR A 20 -5.35 -12.11 7.06
CA THR A 20 -6.15 -13.19 7.69
C THR A 20 -7.16 -13.75 6.70
N TYR A 21 -7.76 -12.89 5.86
CA TYR A 21 -8.66 -13.31 4.80
C TYR A 21 -7.92 -14.08 3.70
N VAL A 22 -6.79 -13.56 3.22
CA VAL A 22 -5.92 -14.23 2.23
C VAL A 22 -5.32 -15.50 2.82
N ARG A 23 -4.84 -15.51 4.08
CA ARG A 23 -4.39 -16.74 4.77
C ARG A 23 -5.50 -17.79 4.87
N LYS A 24 -6.72 -17.37 5.17
CA LYS A 24 -7.87 -18.30 5.24
C LYS A 24 -8.20 -18.91 3.89
N LEU A 25 -8.03 -18.15 2.80
CA LEU A 25 -8.15 -18.62 1.42
C LEU A 25 -7.00 -19.58 1.00
N VAL A 26 -5.77 -19.31 1.43
CA VAL A 26 -4.59 -20.14 1.13
C VAL A 26 -4.67 -21.53 1.80
N PHE A 27 -5.32 -21.64 2.97
CA PHE A 27 -5.50 -22.90 3.71
C PHE A 27 -6.80 -23.65 3.35
N MET A 28 -7.65 -23.12 2.46
CA MET A 28 -8.75 -23.91 1.92
C MET A 28 -8.21 -24.90 0.88
N PRO A 29 -8.52 -26.21 0.99
CA PRO A 29 -8.12 -27.18 -0.02
C PRO A 29 -8.76 -26.77 -1.36
N LEU A 30 -7.92 -26.45 -2.34
CA LEU A 30 -8.31 -26.19 -3.72
C LEU A 30 -8.80 -27.51 -4.31
N SER A 31 -10.09 -27.78 -4.23
CA SER A 31 -10.72 -28.82 -5.02
C SER A 31 -10.64 -28.40 -6.48
N GLU A 32 -9.74 -29.02 -7.22
CA GLU A 32 -9.67 -29.10 -8.69
C GLU A 32 -9.91 -27.78 -9.45
N SER A 33 -8.95 -26.86 -9.38
CA SER A 33 -8.86 -25.76 -10.35
C SER A 33 -8.00 -26.15 -11.55
N PRO A 34 -8.35 -25.71 -12.78
CA PRO A 34 -7.54 -26.00 -13.96
C PRO A 34 -6.12 -25.51 -13.75
N ARG A 35 -5.14 -26.32 -14.12
CA ARG A 35 -3.69 -26.03 -14.02
C ARG A 35 -3.36 -24.75 -14.78
N ALA A 36 -3.44 -23.60 -14.13
CA ALA A 36 -2.90 -22.37 -14.64
C ALA A 36 -1.37 -22.43 -14.55
N SER A 37 -0.69 -22.22 -15.67
CA SER A 37 0.77 -22.20 -15.75
C SER A 37 1.36 -21.14 -14.81
N THR A 38 2.16 -21.58 -13.86
CA THR A 38 2.71 -20.84 -12.71
C THR A 38 3.90 -19.94 -13.09
N HIS A 39 3.91 -19.28 -14.22
CA HIS A 39 4.96 -18.33 -14.55
C HIS A 39 4.47 -16.90 -14.33
N VAL A 40 4.78 -16.33 -13.13
CA VAL A 40 4.89 -14.88 -13.01
C VAL A 40 6.04 -14.47 -13.94
N ARG A 41 5.72 -13.86 -15.07
CA ARG A 41 6.72 -13.38 -16.01
C ARG A 41 7.52 -12.27 -15.34
N SER A 42 8.84 -12.44 -15.22
CA SER A 42 9.77 -11.35 -14.94
C SER A 42 9.51 -10.24 -15.97
N GLY A 43 9.06 -9.06 -15.52
CA GLY A 43 8.79 -7.94 -16.42
C GLY A 43 7.35 -7.42 -16.41
N ILE A 44 6.67 -7.40 -15.24
CA ILE A 44 5.42 -6.63 -15.12
C ILE A 44 5.76 -5.14 -15.23
N PRO A 45 5.13 -4.40 -16.18
CA PRO A 45 5.42 -2.97 -16.33
C PRO A 45 5.08 -2.19 -15.05
N GLU A 46 5.92 -1.22 -14.68
CA GLU A 46 5.77 -0.41 -13.48
C GLU A 46 4.39 0.24 -13.37
N ALA A 47 3.86 0.75 -14.49
CA ALA A 47 2.51 1.30 -14.55
C ALA A 47 1.41 0.27 -14.23
N THR A 48 1.65 -1.03 -14.47
CA THR A 48 0.75 -2.11 -14.07
C THR A 48 0.88 -2.37 -12.58
N VAL A 49 2.12 -2.48 -12.06
CA VAL A 49 2.38 -2.68 -10.61
C VAL A 49 1.68 -1.60 -9.78
N THR A 50 1.74 -0.34 -10.21
CA THR A 50 1.08 0.79 -9.52
C THR A 50 -0.46 0.64 -9.44
N ARG A 51 -1.09 -0.08 -10.38
CA ARG A 51 -2.55 -0.30 -10.38
C ARG A 51 -3.00 -1.56 -9.65
N LEU A 52 -2.15 -2.57 -9.51
CA LEU A 52 -2.51 -3.82 -8.83
C LEU A 52 -3.11 -3.62 -7.43
N PRO A 53 -2.61 -2.69 -6.58
CA PRO A 53 -3.22 -2.41 -5.28
C PRO A 53 -4.68 -1.94 -5.36
N MET A 54 -5.05 -1.21 -6.42
CA MET A 54 -6.45 -0.77 -6.63
C MET A 54 -7.34 -1.98 -6.96
N TYR A 55 -6.89 -2.86 -7.85
CA TYR A 55 -7.60 -4.10 -8.21
C TYR A 55 -7.75 -5.02 -6.99
N HIS A 56 -6.68 -5.19 -6.22
CA HIS A 56 -6.70 -5.94 -4.97
C HIS A 56 -7.77 -5.42 -4.01
N ARG A 57 -7.78 -4.11 -3.75
CA ARG A 57 -8.76 -3.48 -2.84
C ARG A 57 -10.20 -3.64 -3.33
N ALA A 58 -10.46 -3.47 -4.63
CA ALA A 58 -11.76 -3.68 -5.22
C ALA A 58 -12.23 -5.14 -5.05
N LEU A 59 -11.35 -6.11 -5.32
CA LEU A 59 -11.65 -7.53 -5.14
C LEU A 59 -11.90 -7.91 -3.69
N VAL A 60 -11.15 -7.38 -2.73
CA VAL A 60 -11.41 -7.58 -1.30
C VAL A 60 -12.83 -7.11 -0.93
N ALA A 61 -13.23 -5.94 -1.42
CA ALA A 61 -14.56 -5.42 -1.16
C ALA A 61 -15.67 -6.23 -1.83
N MET A 62 -15.43 -6.77 -3.03
CA MET A 62 -16.36 -7.65 -3.74
C MET A 62 -16.49 -9.02 -3.06
N ALA A 63 -15.37 -9.63 -2.69
CA ALA A 63 -15.34 -10.90 -1.99
C ALA A 63 -16.03 -10.82 -0.62
N ALA A 64 -15.86 -9.72 0.12
CA ALA A 64 -16.57 -9.46 1.38
C ALA A 64 -18.10 -9.39 1.23
N ARG A 65 -18.59 -9.06 0.02
CA ARG A 65 -20.04 -9.09 -0.33
C ARG A 65 -20.50 -10.43 -0.89
N GLY A 66 -19.63 -11.44 -0.92
CA GLY A 66 -19.97 -12.77 -1.43
C GLY A 66 -19.90 -12.91 -2.95
N THR A 67 -19.28 -11.97 -3.67
CA THR A 67 -19.11 -12.05 -5.12
C THR A 67 -18.16 -13.20 -5.47
N ALA A 68 -18.65 -14.26 -6.10
CA ALA A 68 -17.84 -15.40 -6.51
C ALA A 68 -17.19 -15.18 -7.89
N LEU A 69 -17.94 -14.60 -8.83
CA LEU A 69 -17.48 -14.29 -10.18
C LEU A 69 -17.55 -12.79 -10.42
N VAL A 70 -16.54 -12.22 -11.07
CA VAL A 70 -16.47 -10.80 -11.40
C VAL A 70 -16.11 -10.61 -12.87
N SER A 71 -16.84 -9.77 -13.57
CA SER A 71 -16.53 -9.40 -14.96
C SER A 71 -15.38 -8.38 -15.03
N SER A 72 -14.77 -8.26 -16.22
CA SER A 72 -13.77 -7.20 -16.46
C SER A 72 -14.35 -5.80 -16.30
N GLU A 73 -15.64 -5.61 -16.65
CA GLU A 73 -16.31 -4.33 -16.54
C GLU A 73 -16.55 -3.92 -15.09
N GLU A 74 -17.07 -4.84 -14.27
CA GLU A 74 -17.34 -4.59 -12.85
C GLU A 74 -16.06 -4.24 -12.08
N LEU A 75 -15.00 -5.06 -12.28
CA LEU A 75 -13.72 -4.81 -11.60
C LEU A 75 -13.06 -3.52 -12.10
N ALA A 76 -13.12 -3.22 -13.39
CA ALA A 76 -12.57 -2.00 -13.97
C ALA A 76 -13.29 -0.76 -13.44
N THR A 77 -14.62 -0.78 -13.39
CA THR A 77 -15.44 0.29 -12.82
C THR A 77 -15.11 0.53 -11.35
N ALA A 78 -15.05 -0.54 -10.56
CA ALA A 78 -14.69 -0.45 -9.13
C ALA A 78 -13.25 0.04 -8.88
N SER A 79 -12.38 -0.08 -9.89
CA SER A 79 -10.97 0.33 -9.81
C SER A 79 -10.66 1.64 -10.54
N GLY A 80 -11.66 2.30 -11.15
CA GLY A 80 -11.49 3.57 -11.87
C GLY A 80 -10.66 3.47 -13.15
N VAL A 81 -10.69 2.32 -13.84
CA VAL A 81 -9.94 2.10 -15.11
C VAL A 81 -10.88 1.57 -16.20
N SER A 82 -10.41 1.52 -17.46
CA SER A 82 -11.16 0.84 -18.53
C SER A 82 -10.99 -0.68 -18.47
N SER A 83 -12.01 -1.44 -18.90
CA SER A 83 -11.95 -2.90 -18.95
C SER A 83 -10.84 -3.43 -19.88
N ALA A 84 -10.52 -2.69 -20.94
CA ALA A 84 -9.41 -3.02 -21.84
C ALA A 84 -8.05 -2.88 -21.11
N LYS A 85 -7.86 -1.81 -20.32
CA LYS A 85 -6.66 -1.61 -19.50
C LYS A 85 -6.53 -2.69 -18.43
N LEU A 86 -7.60 -3.00 -17.71
CA LEU A 86 -7.63 -4.06 -16.72
C LEU A 86 -7.21 -5.41 -17.33
N ARG A 87 -7.82 -5.82 -18.46
CA ARG A 87 -7.46 -7.08 -19.14
C ARG A 87 -6.00 -7.12 -19.55
N LYS A 88 -5.46 -6.01 -20.07
CA LYS A 88 -4.04 -5.90 -20.41
C LYS A 88 -3.16 -6.06 -19.18
N ASP A 89 -3.49 -5.40 -18.08
CA ASP A 89 -2.72 -5.48 -16.83
C ASP A 89 -2.74 -6.90 -16.26
N LEU A 90 -3.92 -7.54 -16.20
CA LEU A 90 -4.05 -8.89 -15.68
C LEU A 90 -3.34 -9.92 -16.58
N SER A 91 -3.19 -9.67 -17.89
CA SER A 91 -2.46 -10.57 -18.78
C SER A 91 -0.98 -10.69 -18.45
N PHE A 92 -0.37 -9.70 -17.77
CA PHE A 92 1.01 -9.81 -17.27
C PHE A 92 1.14 -10.77 -16.09
N LEU A 93 0.08 -10.96 -15.32
CA LEU A 93 0.05 -11.91 -14.20
C LEU A 93 -0.24 -13.35 -14.69
N GLY A 94 -0.99 -13.48 -15.78
CA GLY A 94 -1.41 -14.75 -16.36
C GLY A 94 -2.79 -14.68 -17.02
N SER A 95 -3.28 -15.80 -17.53
CA SER A 95 -4.62 -15.91 -18.14
C SER A 95 -5.59 -16.51 -17.12
N TYR A 96 -6.29 -15.66 -16.40
CA TYR A 96 -7.17 -16.07 -15.28
C TYR A 96 -8.66 -15.98 -15.59
N GLY A 97 -9.04 -15.31 -16.67
CA GLY A 97 -10.44 -15.12 -17.04
C GLY A 97 -10.93 -16.11 -18.10
N THR A 98 -12.18 -16.52 -17.99
CA THR A 98 -12.87 -17.28 -19.04
C THR A 98 -13.72 -16.31 -19.86
N ARG A 99 -13.59 -16.36 -21.19
CA ARG A 99 -14.33 -15.48 -22.10
C ARG A 99 -15.85 -15.69 -21.92
N GLY A 100 -16.57 -14.59 -21.68
CA GLY A 100 -18.02 -14.59 -21.45
C GLY A 100 -18.43 -14.92 -20.01
N VAL A 101 -17.51 -15.40 -19.15
CA VAL A 101 -17.80 -15.76 -17.75
C VAL A 101 -17.20 -14.74 -16.76
N GLY A 102 -15.97 -14.27 -16.99
CA GLY A 102 -15.24 -13.40 -16.10
C GLY A 102 -14.14 -14.13 -15.33
N TYR A 103 -13.88 -13.66 -14.11
CA TYR A 103 -12.82 -14.15 -13.22
C TYR A 103 -13.45 -14.71 -11.94
N ASP A 104 -12.92 -15.81 -11.43
CA ASP A 104 -13.13 -16.20 -10.05
C ASP A 104 -12.51 -15.12 -9.14
N ALA A 105 -13.33 -14.47 -8.32
CA ALA A 105 -12.90 -13.32 -7.52
C ALA A 105 -11.84 -13.68 -6.47
N ASN A 106 -11.99 -14.83 -5.82
CA ASN A 106 -11.05 -15.28 -4.78
C ASN A 106 -9.72 -15.72 -5.39
N PHE A 107 -9.77 -16.45 -6.50
CA PHE A 107 -8.58 -16.88 -7.20
C PHE A 107 -7.79 -15.68 -7.74
N LEU A 108 -8.46 -14.71 -8.38
CA LEU A 108 -7.82 -13.50 -8.88
C LEU A 108 -7.24 -12.64 -7.74
N LEU A 109 -7.98 -12.51 -6.63
CA LEU A 109 -7.51 -11.85 -5.42
C LEU A 109 -6.20 -12.46 -4.92
N TYR A 110 -6.13 -13.79 -4.83
CA TYR A 110 -4.92 -14.50 -4.41
C TYR A 110 -3.74 -14.26 -5.40
N GLN A 111 -3.99 -14.32 -6.71
CA GLN A 111 -2.93 -14.09 -7.70
C GLN A 111 -2.36 -12.67 -7.65
N ILE A 112 -3.22 -11.67 -7.48
CA ILE A 112 -2.79 -10.28 -7.31
C ILE A 112 -2.05 -10.10 -5.99
N ALA A 113 -2.55 -10.66 -4.88
CA ALA A 113 -1.88 -10.62 -3.58
C ALA A 113 -0.48 -11.25 -3.65
N ARG A 114 -0.35 -12.39 -4.34
CA ARG A 114 0.94 -13.06 -4.57
C ARG A 114 1.89 -12.19 -5.40
N ALA A 115 1.42 -11.57 -6.48
CA ALA A 115 2.22 -10.68 -7.31
C ALA A 115 2.70 -9.43 -6.55
N LEU A 116 1.90 -8.92 -5.61
CA LEU A 116 2.23 -7.80 -4.73
C LEU A 116 3.07 -8.20 -3.51
N GLY A 117 3.41 -9.47 -3.32
CA GLY A 117 4.12 -9.95 -2.15
C GLY A 117 3.30 -9.95 -0.85
N LEU A 118 1.98 -9.79 -0.91
CA LEU A 118 1.09 -9.73 0.27
C LEU A 118 0.78 -11.10 0.90
N THR A 119 1.36 -12.18 0.35
CA THR A 119 1.23 -13.53 0.90
C THR A 119 2.27 -13.84 1.97
N GLN A 120 3.19 -12.91 2.23
CA GLN A 120 4.23 -12.99 3.26
C GLN A 120 4.26 -11.72 4.10
N GLU A 121 5.02 -11.76 5.19
CA GLU A 121 5.22 -10.60 6.07
C GLU A 121 6.54 -9.90 5.73
N TRP A 122 6.54 -8.58 5.82
CA TRP A 122 7.70 -7.75 5.54
C TRP A 122 8.08 -6.97 6.79
N SER A 123 9.33 -7.10 7.22
CA SER A 123 9.88 -6.29 8.31
C SER A 123 10.21 -4.89 7.78
N VAL A 124 9.71 -3.88 8.46
CA VAL A 124 9.86 -2.47 8.11
C VAL A 124 10.53 -1.73 9.25
N VAL A 125 11.46 -0.84 8.96
CA VAL A 125 12.00 0.12 9.92
C VAL A 125 11.61 1.53 9.51
N ILE A 126 11.33 2.41 10.50
CA ILE A 126 11.00 3.82 10.28
C ILE A 126 12.08 4.67 10.91
N VAL A 127 12.63 5.60 10.15
CA VAL A 127 13.62 6.59 10.60
C VAL A 127 13.05 7.99 10.51
N GLY A 128 13.10 8.72 11.61
CA GLY A 128 12.42 9.98 11.84
C GLY A 128 11.06 9.77 12.47
N VAL A 129 10.94 9.96 13.80
CA VAL A 129 9.70 9.77 14.57
C VAL A 129 9.13 11.11 15.03
N GLY A 130 9.22 12.11 14.15
CA GLY A 130 8.45 13.34 14.26
C GLY A 130 6.94 13.10 14.03
N ASN A 131 6.16 14.14 13.84
CA ASN A 131 4.70 14.01 13.67
C ASN A 131 4.29 13.02 12.59
N LEU A 132 4.95 13.07 11.42
CA LEU A 132 4.63 12.15 10.31
C LEU A 132 5.09 10.72 10.62
N GLY A 133 6.33 10.53 11.07
CA GLY A 133 6.85 9.19 11.39
C GLY A 133 6.05 8.50 12.49
N HIS A 134 5.65 9.24 13.52
CA HIS A 134 4.76 8.75 14.58
C HIS A 134 3.40 8.30 14.02
N ALA A 135 2.78 9.12 13.16
CA ALA A 135 1.51 8.78 12.51
C ALA A 135 1.63 7.55 11.60
N LEU A 136 2.74 7.42 10.87
CA LEU A 136 3.02 6.25 10.03
C LEU A 136 3.26 4.98 10.87
N ALA A 137 3.97 5.09 11.99
CA ALA A 137 4.20 3.96 12.89
C ALA A 137 2.89 3.37 13.43
N GLY A 138 1.95 4.22 13.83
CA GLY A 138 0.62 3.82 14.30
C GLY A 138 -0.39 3.48 13.19
N TYR A 139 -0.01 3.54 11.91
CA TYR A 139 -0.96 3.36 10.82
C TYR A 139 -1.40 1.90 10.66
N PRO A 140 -2.68 1.55 10.96
CA PRO A 140 -3.14 0.17 10.95
C PRO A 140 -3.13 -0.47 9.56
N GLY A 141 -3.06 0.35 8.51
CA GLY A 141 -2.95 -0.09 7.13
C GLY A 141 -1.64 -0.81 6.79
N PHE A 142 -0.59 -0.66 7.57
CA PHE A 142 0.65 -1.41 7.38
C PHE A 142 0.47 -2.85 7.84
N VAL A 143 0.12 -3.05 9.10
CA VAL A 143 -0.07 -4.39 9.69
C VAL A 143 -1.14 -5.19 8.94
N SER A 144 -2.25 -4.54 8.56
CA SER A 144 -3.32 -5.21 7.80
C SER A 144 -2.90 -5.69 6.41
N ARG A 145 -1.75 -5.27 5.90
CA ARG A 145 -1.17 -5.66 4.62
C ARG A 145 0.13 -6.44 4.73
N GLY A 146 0.52 -6.86 5.94
CA GLY A 146 1.71 -7.67 6.18
C GLY A 146 3.02 -6.90 6.35
N PHE A 147 2.93 -5.59 6.59
CA PHE A 147 4.10 -4.79 6.90
C PHE A 147 4.23 -4.63 8.42
N ASN A 148 5.21 -5.31 9.00
CA ASN A 148 5.48 -5.28 10.43
C ASN A 148 6.58 -4.27 10.73
N VAL A 149 6.25 -3.19 11.42
CA VAL A 149 7.24 -2.21 11.87
C VAL A 149 8.00 -2.80 13.04
N VAL A 150 9.27 -3.14 12.80
CA VAL A 150 10.15 -3.84 13.76
C VAL A 150 11.16 -2.91 14.45
N GLY A 151 11.20 -1.64 14.06
CA GLY A 151 12.08 -0.64 14.67
C GLY A 151 11.67 0.78 14.31
N LEU A 152 11.75 1.66 15.30
CA LEU A 152 11.54 3.10 15.20
C LEU A 152 12.83 3.80 15.63
N PHE A 153 13.36 4.71 14.81
CA PHE A 153 14.64 5.35 15.05
C PHE A 153 14.57 6.86 14.90
N ASP A 154 15.24 7.56 15.80
CA ASP A 154 15.41 9.01 15.72
C ASP A 154 16.82 9.40 16.22
N THR A 155 17.22 10.64 15.98
CA THR A 155 18.42 11.27 16.51
C THR A 155 18.10 12.28 17.63
N ASP A 156 16.85 12.71 17.75
CA ASP A 156 16.40 13.66 18.76
C ASP A 156 16.31 12.99 20.15
N PRO A 157 17.11 13.43 21.13
CA PRO A 157 17.05 12.90 22.49
C PRO A 157 15.67 12.98 23.14
N ASN A 158 14.84 13.94 22.72
CA ASN A 158 13.48 14.08 23.25
C ASN A 158 12.52 13.02 22.69
N ARG A 159 12.87 12.38 21.57
CA ARG A 159 12.10 11.31 20.93
C ARG A 159 12.57 9.93 21.35
N ILE A 160 13.86 9.78 21.57
CA ILE A 160 14.47 8.52 21.99
C ILE A 160 13.91 8.12 23.35
N GLY A 161 13.37 6.90 23.45
CA GLY A 161 12.70 6.39 24.65
C GLY A 161 11.19 6.58 24.65
N GLU A 162 10.61 7.40 23.75
CA GLU A 162 9.16 7.45 23.58
C GLU A 162 8.61 6.09 23.14
N THR A 163 7.42 5.77 23.60
CA THR A 163 6.71 4.53 23.20
C THR A 163 5.59 4.87 22.23
N VAL A 164 5.55 4.15 21.13
CA VAL A 164 4.53 4.27 20.08
C VAL A 164 3.79 2.95 19.94
N VAL A 165 2.46 2.99 19.90
CA VAL A 165 1.64 1.80 19.67
C VAL A 165 1.66 1.43 18.18
N VAL A 166 2.20 0.27 17.87
CA VAL A 166 2.35 -0.24 16.50
C VAL A 166 1.64 -1.60 16.41
N GLY A 167 0.56 -1.67 15.65
CA GLY A 167 -0.18 -2.93 15.47
C GLY A 167 -0.73 -3.53 16.77
N GLY A 168 -0.91 -2.71 17.82
CA GLY A 168 -1.35 -3.15 19.15
C GLY A 168 -0.22 -3.53 20.10
N ALA A 169 1.05 -3.41 19.70
CA ALA A 169 2.22 -3.61 20.54
C ALA A 169 2.96 -2.29 20.78
N ASP A 170 3.57 -2.16 21.95
CA ASP A 170 4.40 -1.01 22.30
C ASP A 170 5.80 -1.16 21.69
N VAL A 171 6.20 -0.18 20.85
CA VAL A 171 7.53 -0.11 20.25
C VAL A 171 8.21 1.17 20.73
N THR A 172 9.39 1.02 21.33
CA THR A 172 10.18 2.15 21.83
C THR A 172 11.02 2.76 20.70
N VAL A 173 11.03 4.08 20.60
CA VAL A 173 11.92 4.82 19.69
C VAL A 173 13.36 4.68 20.16
N ALA A 174 14.22 4.16 19.33
CA ALA A 174 15.62 3.93 19.61
C ALA A 174 16.54 4.98 18.97
N ASP A 175 17.73 5.17 19.52
CA ASP A 175 18.79 5.96 18.87
C ASP A 175 19.15 5.30 17.53
N ILE A 176 19.24 6.08 16.47
CA ILE A 176 19.60 5.60 15.12
C ILE A 176 20.93 4.81 15.11
N LYS A 177 21.82 5.04 16.06
CA LYS A 177 23.08 4.30 16.22
C LYS A 177 22.84 2.80 16.49
N THR A 178 21.67 2.44 17.00
CA THR A 178 21.30 1.04 17.27
C THR A 178 20.70 0.32 16.05
N LEU A 179 20.40 1.06 14.98
CA LEU A 179 19.79 0.53 13.75
C LEU A 179 20.55 -0.70 13.21
N PRO A 180 21.90 -0.72 13.12
CA PRO A 180 22.63 -1.89 12.60
C PRO A 180 22.32 -3.18 13.34
N ALA A 181 22.21 -3.13 14.66
CA ALA A 181 21.91 -4.30 15.49
C ALA A 181 20.47 -4.81 15.27
N VAL A 182 19.51 -3.89 15.13
CA VAL A 182 18.11 -4.24 14.83
C VAL A 182 18.00 -4.84 13.43
N MET A 183 18.67 -4.25 12.43
CA MET A 183 18.69 -4.77 11.07
C MET A 183 19.25 -6.19 11.00
N GLN A 184 20.37 -6.44 11.68
CA GLN A 184 20.96 -7.77 11.75
C GLN A 184 20.02 -8.81 12.39
N LYS A 185 19.28 -8.41 13.42
CA LYS A 185 18.34 -9.29 14.13
C LYS A 185 17.06 -9.57 13.36
N THR A 186 16.54 -8.58 12.66
CA THR A 186 15.20 -8.63 12.04
C THR A 186 15.21 -8.94 10.56
N GLY A 187 16.36 -8.72 9.88
CA GLY A 187 16.47 -8.86 8.43
C GLY A 187 15.54 -7.89 7.67
N ALA A 188 15.21 -6.73 8.24
CA ALA A 188 14.33 -5.78 7.61
C ALA A 188 14.89 -5.32 6.25
N SER A 189 14.08 -5.44 5.19
CA SER A 189 14.46 -5.07 3.83
C SER A 189 13.79 -3.79 3.35
N ILE A 190 12.83 -3.27 4.12
CA ILE A 190 12.07 -2.06 3.79
C ILE A 190 12.37 -0.99 4.83
N GLY A 191 12.76 0.20 4.35
CA GLY A 191 12.98 1.39 5.17
C GLY A 191 11.96 2.48 4.83
N VAL A 192 11.44 3.16 5.87
CA VAL A 192 10.63 4.37 5.72
C VAL A 192 11.46 5.55 6.23
N ILE A 193 11.66 6.57 5.39
CA ILE A 193 12.35 7.80 5.72
C ILE A 193 11.32 8.91 5.91
N ALA A 194 11.19 9.40 7.15
CA ALA A 194 10.31 10.50 7.53
C ALA A 194 11.10 11.61 8.25
N THR A 195 12.35 11.81 7.84
CA THR A 195 13.28 12.83 8.35
C THR A 195 13.20 14.13 7.54
N PRO A 196 13.75 15.23 8.04
CA PRO A 196 13.98 16.42 7.24
C PRO A 196 14.86 16.13 6.03
N GLU A 197 14.73 16.96 4.98
CA GLU A 197 15.48 16.85 3.72
C GLU A 197 16.99 16.71 3.95
N SER A 198 17.57 17.53 4.84
CA SER A 198 19.00 17.54 5.13
C SER A 198 19.57 16.24 5.69
N ALA A 199 18.72 15.38 6.28
CA ALA A 199 19.14 14.10 6.85
C ALA A 199 18.81 12.90 5.95
N ALA A 200 17.95 13.07 4.95
CA ALA A 200 17.35 11.96 4.21
C ALA A 200 18.40 11.12 3.46
N GLN A 201 19.39 11.74 2.82
CA GLN A 201 20.43 11.00 2.08
C GLN A 201 21.30 10.16 3.04
N SER A 202 21.78 10.75 4.13
CA SER A 202 22.62 10.02 5.10
C SER A 202 21.86 8.85 5.75
N VAL A 203 20.57 9.00 5.98
CA VAL A 203 19.69 7.92 6.46
C VAL A 203 19.52 6.84 5.40
N SER A 204 19.30 7.22 4.14
CA SER A 204 19.23 6.28 3.02
C SER A 204 20.51 5.44 2.92
N ASP A 205 21.67 6.09 2.94
CA ASP A 205 22.98 5.42 2.89
C ASP A 205 23.17 4.43 4.05
N LEU A 206 22.72 4.82 5.24
CA LEU A 206 22.78 3.96 6.42
C LEU A 206 21.88 2.73 6.26
N LEU A 207 20.65 2.92 5.82
CA LEU A 207 19.67 1.85 5.59
C LEU A 207 20.19 0.85 4.54
N VAL A 208 20.65 1.36 3.39
CA VAL A 208 21.18 0.55 2.29
C VAL A 208 22.40 -0.25 2.72
N ARG A 209 23.35 0.37 3.44
CA ARG A 209 24.53 -0.28 3.97
C ARG A 209 24.20 -1.47 4.88
N HIS A 210 23.04 -1.43 5.53
CA HIS A 210 22.58 -2.48 6.44
C HIS A 210 21.50 -3.39 5.84
N GLY A 211 21.38 -3.43 4.50
CA GLY A 211 20.61 -4.44 3.79
C GLY A 211 19.19 -4.02 3.37
N VAL A 212 18.81 -2.75 3.55
CA VAL A 212 17.55 -2.24 2.98
C VAL A 212 17.69 -2.17 1.47
N THR A 213 16.72 -2.78 0.77
CA THR A 213 16.62 -2.78 -0.69
C THR A 213 15.42 -2.02 -1.22
N SER A 214 14.51 -1.60 -0.33
CA SER A 214 13.30 -0.86 -0.71
C SER A 214 13.06 0.29 0.27
N ILE A 215 12.91 1.51 -0.25
CA ILE A 215 12.77 2.72 0.56
C ILE A 215 11.47 3.45 0.20
N LEU A 216 10.66 3.73 1.21
CA LEU A 216 9.55 4.67 1.11
C LEU A 216 10.01 6.02 1.68
N ASN A 217 10.25 7.00 0.79
CA ASN A 217 10.79 8.30 1.14
C ASN A 217 9.69 9.37 1.21
N PHE A 218 9.50 9.95 2.40
CA PHE A 218 8.61 11.10 2.63
C PHE A 218 9.35 12.44 2.68
N ALA A 219 10.69 12.43 2.69
CA ALA A 219 11.47 13.66 2.60
C ALA A 219 11.33 14.28 1.18
N PRO A 220 11.21 15.61 1.06
CA PRO A 220 10.99 16.28 -0.22
C PRO A 220 12.28 16.38 -1.07
N VAL A 221 13.06 15.30 -1.13
CA VAL A 221 14.33 15.22 -1.84
C VAL A 221 14.43 13.93 -2.63
N LEU A 222 15.14 13.97 -3.76
CA LEU A 222 15.54 12.77 -4.49
C LEU A 222 16.75 12.14 -3.78
N LEU A 223 16.66 10.83 -3.58
CA LEU A 223 17.74 10.05 -2.98
C LEU A 223 18.60 9.45 -4.10
N ASP A 224 19.90 9.53 -3.93
CA ASP A 224 20.86 8.78 -4.73
C ASP A 224 21.09 7.42 -4.08
N VAL A 225 20.80 6.36 -4.84
CA VAL A 225 20.88 4.98 -4.32
C VAL A 225 21.57 4.06 -5.34
N PRO A 226 22.27 3.02 -4.89
CA PRO A 226 22.90 2.07 -5.79
C PRO A 226 21.87 1.27 -6.57
N GLN A 227 22.30 0.70 -7.69
CA GLN A 227 21.48 -0.22 -8.48
C GLN A 227 20.98 -1.40 -7.63
N GLY A 228 19.69 -1.73 -7.77
CA GLY A 228 19.04 -2.79 -6.99
C GLY A 228 18.36 -2.29 -5.72
N VAL A 229 18.39 -0.99 -5.43
CA VAL A 229 17.59 -0.36 -4.39
C VAL A 229 16.42 0.39 -5.02
N ASP A 230 15.20 0.04 -4.64
CA ASP A 230 13.98 0.68 -5.12
C ASP A 230 13.58 1.81 -4.17
N VAL A 231 13.32 3.01 -4.71
CA VAL A 231 12.84 4.16 -3.95
C VAL A 231 11.47 4.59 -4.44
N ARG A 232 10.52 4.67 -3.51
CA ARG A 232 9.21 5.30 -3.74
C ARG A 232 9.14 6.60 -2.94
N ARG A 233 9.00 7.72 -3.66
CA ARG A 233 8.80 9.04 -3.05
C ARG A 233 7.31 9.31 -2.85
N VAL A 234 6.95 9.80 -1.69
CA VAL A 234 5.62 10.29 -1.36
C VAL A 234 5.73 11.76 -0.97
N ASP A 235 5.27 12.64 -1.84
CA ASP A 235 5.29 14.08 -1.64
C ASP A 235 3.87 14.62 -1.58
N LEU A 236 3.38 14.82 -0.36
CA LEU A 236 2.01 15.28 -0.11
C LEU A 236 1.78 16.72 -0.62
N ALA A 237 2.82 17.54 -0.64
CA ALA A 237 2.71 18.91 -1.16
C ALA A 237 2.51 18.91 -2.68
N THR A 238 3.20 18.02 -3.40
CA THR A 238 3.00 17.85 -4.85
C THR A 238 1.56 17.46 -5.18
N GLU A 239 0.94 16.58 -4.41
CA GLU A 239 -0.47 16.19 -4.62
C GLU A 239 -1.42 17.39 -4.43
N LEU A 240 -1.17 18.24 -3.42
CA LEU A 240 -1.93 19.48 -3.22
C LEU A 240 -1.71 20.50 -4.33
N GLN A 241 -0.50 20.61 -4.90
CA GLN A 241 -0.23 21.48 -6.03
C GLN A 241 -1.00 21.05 -7.28
N ILE A 242 -1.12 19.74 -7.53
CA ILE A 242 -1.94 19.21 -8.62
C ILE A 242 -3.41 19.58 -8.42
N LEU A 243 -3.93 19.48 -7.20
CA LEU A 243 -5.30 19.90 -6.89
C LEU A 243 -5.49 21.41 -7.09
N ALA A 244 -4.53 22.23 -6.67
CA ALA A 244 -4.58 23.68 -6.86
C ALA A 244 -4.64 24.05 -8.35
N PHE A 245 -3.88 23.35 -9.21
CA PHE A 245 -3.96 23.53 -10.66
C PHE A 245 -5.38 23.24 -11.20
N HIS A 246 -6.02 22.17 -10.72
CA HIS A 246 -7.38 21.85 -11.14
C HIS A 246 -8.41 22.87 -10.65
N GLU A 247 -8.26 23.41 -9.44
CA GLU A 247 -9.15 24.47 -8.93
C GLU A 247 -8.99 25.78 -9.72
N GLN A 248 -7.76 26.19 -10.06
CA GLN A 248 -7.53 27.36 -10.89
C GLN A 248 -8.23 27.22 -12.25
N ARG A 249 -8.11 26.07 -12.91
CA ARG A 249 -8.78 25.82 -14.19
C ARG A 249 -10.31 25.91 -14.10
N LYS A 250 -10.90 25.41 -13.02
CA LYS A 250 -12.36 25.53 -12.80
C LYS A 250 -12.79 26.99 -12.67
N ALA A 251 -12.01 27.81 -11.94
CA ALA A 251 -12.28 29.24 -11.80
C ALA A 251 -12.19 29.98 -13.15
N GLU A 252 -11.20 29.67 -13.99
CA GLU A 252 -11.05 30.26 -15.33
C GLU A 252 -12.24 29.93 -16.25
N VAL A 253 -12.71 28.69 -16.23
CA VAL A 253 -13.89 28.26 -17.01
C VAL A 253 -15.14 28.96 -16.51
N ALA A 254 -15.33 29.12 -15.21
CA ALA A 254 -16.47 29.84 -14.63
C ALA A 254 -16.50 31.32 -15.01
N LEU A 255 -15.35 31.98 -15.00
CA LEU A 255 -15.22 33.40 -15.42
C LEU A 255 -15.40 33.56 -16.93
N GLY A 256 -14.90 32.64 -17.76
CA GLY A 256 -15.07 32.66 -19.21
C GLY A 256 -16.52 32.47 -19.66
N SER A 257 -17.31 31.67 -18.93
CA SER A 257 -18.72 31.47 -19.21
C SER A 257 -19.63 32.65 -18.77
N SER A 258 -19.14 33.51 -17.87
CA SER A 258 -19.88 34.71 -17.43
C SER A 258 -19.73 35.92 -18.36
N ASN A 259 -18.76 35.89 -19.30
CA ASN A 259 -18.48 36.99 -20.26
C ASN A 259 -19.11 36.78 -21.63
N VAL A 260 -19.94 35.78 -21.85
CA VAL A 260 -20.60 35.45 -23.13
C VAL A 260 -22.13 35.51 -22.98
N GLY A 261 -22.63 36.39 -22.11
CA GLY A 261 -24.07 36.61 -21.88
C GLY A 261 -24.47 38.04 -22.32
#